data_cebe59eb5a13899b27db00672b96164e
#
_entry.id   cebe59eb5a13899b27db00672b96164e
#
_cell.length_a   1.000
_cell.length_b   1.000
_cell.length_c   1.000
_cell.angle_alpha   90.00
_cell.angle_beta   90.00
_cell.angle_gamma   90.00
#
_symmetry.space_group_name_H-M   'P 1'
#
loop_
_entity.id
_entity.type
_entity.pdbx_description
1 polymer ?
#
loop_
_entity_poly.entity_id
_entity_poly.type
_entity_poly.pdbx_seq_one_letter_code
_entity_poly.pdbx_strand_id
1 'polypeptide(L)'
;KTYLTGGSAYIGPLWSIVYEYLGALLILAVVYIFKKSPWRWLFYIIFMSVFAGYYNYFVLGMIIADLYVNTNLNEIIKKRPFFQFCMILGGYLMLSMININDQEKYTRVVFAVGIVLFMLGILSSNLMKRLLGNRLMVKGGKLAYTAYIVHWPIVETISCGLFLSFYNKIEYNVLILLVLIITFLVIIFVANILATYIETIGSDIAKKLTDDRI
;
A
#
# COMPACT_ATOMS: atom_id res chain seq x y z
N LYS A 1 -19.42 5.39 15.32
CA LYS A 1 -19.71 3.93 15.07
C LYS A 1 -19.24 3.46 13.69
N THR A 2 -19.27 4.31 12.66
CA THR A 2 -18.95 3.97 11.26
C THR A 2 -17.48 3.62 11.02
N TYR A 3 -16.56 4.25 11.74
CA TYR A 3 -15.10 4.03 11.54
C TYR A 3 -14.62 2.65 12.01
N LEU A 4 -15.27 2.04 13.00
CA LEU A 4 -14.91 0.72 13.51
C LEU A 4 -15.53 -0.44 12.71
N THR A 5 -16.56 -0.15 11.91
CA THR A 5 -17.28 -1.17 11.13
C THR A 5 -16.95 -1.15 9.63
N GLY A 6 -16.04 -0.25 9.19
CA GLY A 6 -15.67 -0.12 7.79
C GLY A 6 -16.76 0.48 6.89
N GLY A 7 -17.85 0.98 7.47
CA GLY A 7 -18.91 1.66 6.74
C GLY A 7 -18.58 3.13 6.51
N SER A 8 -18.47 3.54 5.26
CA SER A 8 -18.21 4.94 4.89
C SER A 8 -19.48 5.76 4.97
N ALA A 9 -19.56 6.73 5.89
CA ALA A 9 -20.67 7.67 5.88
C ALA A 9 -20.39 8.91 5.03
N TYR A 10 -19.15 9.42 5.00
CA TYR A 10 -18.85 10.73 4.42
C TYR A 10 -17.58 10.81 3.56
N ILE A 11 -16.61 9.89 3.73
CA ILE A 11 -15.37 9.88 2.95
C ILE A 11 -15.11 8.45 2.49
N GLY A 12 -15.36 8.18 1.19
CA GLY A 12 -15.27 6.86 0.59
C GLY A 12 -13.97 6.10 0.92
N PRO A 13 -12.78 6.68 0.76
CA PRO A 13 -11.52 5.97 0.99
C PRO A 13 -11.20 5.60 2.45
N LEU A 14 -11.84 6.23 3.44
CA LEU A 14 -11.52 5.99 4.87
C LEU A 14 -11.87 4.57 5.35
N TRP A 15 -12.62 3.79 4.58
CA TRP A 15 -12.93 2.40 4.95
C TRP A 15 -11.66 1.53 5.08
N SER A 16 -10.60 1.81 4.30
CA SER A 16 -9.36 1.02 4.34
C SER A 16 -8.52 1.28 5.58
N ILE A 17 -8.60 2.47 6.18
CA ILE A 17 -7.80 2.86 7.35
C ILE A 17 -8.04 1.92 8.53
N VAL A 18 -9.28 1.45 8.71
CA VAL A 18 -9.61 0.49 9.78
C VAL A 18 -8.85 -0.82 9.58
N TYR A 19 -8.83 -1.33 8.34
CA TYR A 19 -8.10 -2.56 8.02
C TYR A 19 -6.60 -2.38 8.13
N GLU A 20 -6.06 -1.22 7.72
CA GLU A 20 -4.65 -0.88 7.85
C GLU A 20 -4.23 -0.82 9.33
N TYR A 21 -5.01 -0.15 10.18
CA TYR A 21 -4.74 -0.05 11.61
C TYR A 21 -4.79 -1.43 12.30
N LEU A 22 -5.85 -2.20 12.09
CA LEU A 22 -5.99 -3.53 12.67
C LEU A 22 -4.95 -4.51 12.08
N GLY A 23 -4.62 -4.39 10.80
CA GLY A 23 -3.55 -5.13 10.16
C GLY A 23 -2.17 -4.82 10.76
N ALA A 24 -1.87 -3.56 11.04
CA ALA A 24 -0.65 -3.16 11.73
C ALA A 24 -0.58 -3.73 13.16
N LEU A 25 -1.70 -3.71 13.90
CA LEU A 25 -1.79 -4.34 15.22
C LEU A 25 -1.57 -5.87 15.14
N LEU A 26 -2.13 -6.51 14.12
CA LEU A 26 -1.91 -7.95 13.86
C LEU A 26 -0.42 -8.23 13.65
N ILE A 27 0.26 -7.46 12.80
CA ILE A 27 1.71 -7.60 12.56
C ILE A 27 2.48 -7.44 13.89
N LEU A 28 2.20 -6.38 14.65
CA LEU A 28 2.85 -6.14 15.94
C LEU A 28 2.64 -7.30 16.91
N ALA A 29 1.41 -7.81 17.03
CA ALA A 29 1.09 -8.94 17.89
C ALA A 29 1.85 -10.20 17.48
N VAL A 30 1.87 -10.54 16.19
CA VAL A 30 2.57 -11.71 15.66
C VAL A 30 4.09 -11.58 15.88
N VAL A 31 4.67 -10.43 15.59
CA VAL A 31 6.11 -10.19 15.80
C VAL A 31 6.45 -10.25 17.29
N TYR A 32 5.61 -9.71 18.17
CA TYR A 32 5.84 -9.74 19.61
C TYR A 32 5.74 -11.16 20.19
N ILE A 33 4.70 -11.92 19.81
CA ILE A 33 4.43 -13.26 20.35
C ILE A 33 5.46 -14.28 19.84
N PHE A 34 5.67 -14.31 18.53
CA PHE A 34 6.50 -15.34 17.92
C PHE A 34 7.98 -14.94 17.79
N LYS A 35 8.32 -13.66 17.80
CA LYS A 35 9.70 -13.15 17.60
C LYS A 35 10.39 -13.88 16.43
N LYS A 36 11.50 -14.58 16.69
CA LYS A 36 12.25 -15.41 15.71
C LYS A 36 11.86 -16.90 15.74
N SER A 37 10.79 -17.27 16.45
CA SER A 37 10.39 -18.67 16.59
C SER A 37 9.91 -19.28 15.26
N PRO A 38 10.24 -20.53 14.93
CA PRO A 38 9.75 -21.22 13.75
C PRO A 38 8.24 -21.47 13.78
N TRP A 39 7.59 -21.41 14.94
CA TRP A 39 6.14 -21.52 15.10
C TRP A 39 5.36 -20.43 14.34
N ARG A 40 6.04 -19.35 13.97
CA ARG A 40 5.49 -18.29 13.13
C ARG A 40 5.00 -18.80 11.78
N TRP A 41 5.70 -19.77 11.17
CA TRP A 41 5.29 -20.39 9.91
C TRP A 41 4.00 -21.20 10.06
N LEU A 42 3.84 -21.90 11.18
CA LEU A 42 2.59 -22.61 11.47
C LEU A 42 1.42 -21.64 11.63
N PHE A 43 1.64 -20.51 12.30
CA PHE A 43 0.64 -19.45 12.40
C PHE A 43 0.22 -18.93 11.00
N TYR A 44 1.19 -18.67 10.11
CA TYR A 44 0.87 -18.20 8.74
C TYR A 44 0.02 -19.21 7.98
N ILE A 45 0.35 -20.48 8.03
CA ILE A 45 -0.40 -21.55 7.36
C ILE A 45 -1.83 -21.64 7.91
N ILE A 46 -1.99 -21.66 9.24
CA ILE A 46 -3.30 -21.73 9.88
C ILE A 46 -4.13 -20.49 9.54
N PHE A 47 -3.54 -19.30 9.70
CA PHE A 47 -4.25 -18.06 9.45
C PHE A 47 -4.74 -17.96 7.99
N MET A 48 -3.87 -18.21 7.02
CA MET A 48 -4.21 -18.19 5.59
C MET A 48 -5.25 -19.25 5.21
N SER A 49 -5.34 -20.35 5.95
CA SER A 49 -6.30 -21.43 5.69
C SER A 49 -7.68 -21.18 6.29
N VAL A 50 -7.73 -20.55 7.47
CA VAL A 50 -8.97 -20.33 8.24
C VAL A 50 -9.62 -19.00 7.89
N PHE A 51 -8.82 -17.95 7.79
CA PHE A 51 -9.32 -16.61 7.55
C PHE A 51 -9.35 -16.29 6.06
N ALA A 52 -10.42 -15.62 5.62
CA ALA A 52 -10.52 -15.05 4.28
C ALA A 52 -10.70 -13.53 4.42
N GLY A 53 -10.06 -12.76 3.53
CA GLY A 53 -10.26 -11.33 3.48
C GLY A 53 -8.96 -10.51 3.55
N TYR A 54 -9.10 -9.22 3.82
CA TYR A 54 -8.00 -8.24 3.73
C TYR A 54 -6.81 -8.54 4.66
N TYR A 55 -7.03 -9.16 5.82
CA TYR A 55 -5.95 -9.47 6.76
C TYR A 55 -4.95 -10.50 6.23
N ASN A 56 -5.36 -11.35 5.29
CA ASN A 56 -4.46 -12.28 4.63
C ASN A 56 -3.31 -11.58 3.88
N TYR A 57 -3.54 -10.37 3.37
CA TYR A 57 -2.49 -9.59 2.71
C TYR A 57 -1.43 -9.10 3.68
N PHE A 58 -1.81 -8.81 4.93
CA PHE A 58 -0.82 -8.46 5.98
C PHE A 58 0.02 -9.68 6.37
N VAL A 59 -0.60 -10.85 6.50
CA VAL A 59 0.13 -12.10 6.75
C VAL A 59 1.02 -12.45 5.57
N LEU A 60 0.57 -12.25 4.34
CA LEU A 60 1.38 -12.43 3.13
C LEU A 60 2.60 -11.48 3.12
N GLY A 61 2.41 -10.25 3.54
CA GLY A 61 3.51 -9.29 3.73
C GLY A 61 4.55 -9.76 4.74
N MET A 62 4.11 -10.35 5.86
CA MET A 62 5.01 -10.95 6.85
C MET A 62 5.77 -12.16 6.28
N ILE A 63 5.11 -13.02 5.51
CA ILE A 63 5.75 -14.14 4.81
C ILE A 63 6.85 -13.64 3.87
N ILE A 64 6.55 -12.62 3.06
CA ILE A 64 7.52 -12.01 2.13
C ILE A 64 8.72 -11.44 2.90
N ALA A 65 8.47 -10.73 4.01
CA ALA A 65 9.52 -10.17 4.84
C ALA A 65 10.42 -11.27 5.43
N ASP A 66 9.84 -12.36 5.92
CA ASP A 66 10.57 -13.48 6.46
C ASP A 66 11.38 -14.23 5.39
N LEU A 67 10.82 -14.44 4.22
CA LEU A 67 11.54 -15.02 3.09
C LEU A 67 12.71 -14.13 2.65
N TYR A 68 12.51 -12.82 2.65
CA TYR A 68 13.53 -11.88 2.22
C TYR A 68 14.68 -11.73 3.22
N VAL A 69 14.36 -11.67 4.53
CA VAL A 69 15.34 -11.36 5.59
C VAL A 69 15.96 -12.63 6.19
N ASN A 70 15.15 -13.66 6.44
CA ASN A 70 15.56 -14.83 7.21
C ASN A 70 15.99 -16.01 6.35
N THR A 71 15.93 -15.88 5.02
CA THR A 71 16.41 -16.94 4.10
C THR A 71 17.45 -16.41 3.13
N ASN A 72 18.23 -17.33 2.54
CA ASN A 72 19.20 -16.98 1.49
C ASN A 72 18.56 -16.74 0.11
N LEU A 73 17.22 -16.73 0.03
CA LEU A 73 16.46 -16.57 -1.21
C LEU A 73 16.82 -15.27 -1.93
N ASN A 74 16.93 -14.17 -1.18
CA ASN A 74 17.31 -12.86 -1.73
C ASN A 74 18.67 -12.91 -2.46
N GLU A 75 19.68 -13.56 -1.86
CA GLU A 75 21.01 -13.66 -2.46
C GLU A 75 21.02 -14.59 -3.71
N ILE A 76 20.20 -15.66 -3.68
CA ILE A 76 20.05 -16.56 -4.83
C ILE A 76 19.38 -15.84 -5.99
N ILE A 77 18.28 -15.12 -5.73
CA ILE A 77 17.52 -14.37 -6.75
C ILE A 77 18.39 -13.24 -7.30
N LYS A 78 19.11 -12.50 -6.45
CA LYS A 78 19.96 -11.36 -6.82
C LYS A 78 21.07 -11.74 -7.81
N LYS A 79 21.60 -12.95 -7.74
CA LYS A 79 22.62 -13.45 -8.65
C LYS A 79 22.09 -13.83 -10.04
N ARG A 80 20.78 -13.88 -10.24
CA ARG A 80 20.14 -14.36 -11.47
C ARG A 80 19.18 -13.32 -12.06
N PRO A 81 19.67 -12.32 -12.80
CA PRO A 81 18.85 -11.20 -13.29
C PRO A 81 17.71 -11.64 -14.23
N PHE A 82 17.91 -12.66 -15.04
CA PHE A 82 16.85 -13.24 -15.87
C PHE A 82 15.72 -13.84 -15.01
N PHE A 83 16.07 -14.55 -13.96
CA PHE A 83 15.08 -15.11 -13.03
C PHE A 83 14.30 -14.01 -12.30
N GLN A 84 14.96 -12.91 -11.88
CA GLN A 84 14.27 -11.73 -11.33
C GLN A 84 13.24 -11.17 -12.31
N PHE A 85 13.64 -11.00 -13.58
CA PHE A 85 12.72 -10.51 -14.61
C PHE A 85 11.51 -11.43 -14.78
N CYS A 86 11.75 -12.75 -14.86
CA CYS A 86 10.67 -13.73 -14.95
C CYS A 86 9.73 -13.68 -13.74
N MET A 87 10.25 -13.50 -12.52
CA MET A 87 9.45 -13.35 -11.31
C MET A 87 8.59 -12.09 -11.35
N ILE A 88 9.16 -10.94 -11.75
CA ILE A 88 8.43 -9.67 -11.85
C ILE A 88 7.35 -9.79 -12.92
N LEU A 89 7.70 -10.25 -14.11
CA LEU A 89 6.77 -10.36 -15.24
C LEU A 89 5.68 -11.41 -14.96
N GLY A 90 6.05 -12.60 -14.48
CA GLY A 90 5.12 -13.67 -14.15
C GLY A 90 4.16 -13.27 -13.02
N GLY A 91 4.68 -12.63 -11.96
CA GLY A 91 3.86 -12.07 -10.89
C GLY A 91 2.90 -11.00 -11.40
N TYR A 92 3.36 -10.06 -12.22
CA TYR A 92 2.52 -9.04 -12.85
C TYR A 92 1.41 -9.65 -13.73
N LEU A 93 1.74 -10.62 -14.59
CA LEU A 93 0.75 -11.30 -15.43
C LEU A 93 -0.28 -12.05 -14.60
N MET A 94 0.13 -12.77 -13.55
CA MET A 94 -0.80 -13.41 -12.62
C MET A 94 -1.77 -12.40 -12.00
N LEU A 95 -1.27 -11.24 -11.56
CA LEU A 95 -2.09 -10.20 -10.97
C LEU A 95 -3.03 -9.52 -11.96
N SER A 96 -2.60 -9.34 -13.21
CA SER A 96 -3.38 -8.67 -14.25
C SER A 96 -4.51 -9.53 -14.85
N MET A 97 -4.34 -10.87 -14.83
CA MET A 97 -5.33 -11.80 -15.39
C MET A 97 -6.44 -12.17 -14.41
N ILE A 98 -6.33 -11.80 -13.15
CA ILE A 98 -7.32 -12.15 -12.13
C ILE A 98 -8.44 -11.12 -12.10
N ASN A 99 -9.67 -11.59 -12.26
CA ASN A 99 -10.83 -10.78 -11.95
C ASN A 99 -11.02 -10.72 -10.43
N ILE A 100 -10.85 -9.52 -9.85
CA ILE A 100 -10.92 -9.28 -8.38
C ILE A 100 -12.31 -9.67 -7.81
N ASN A 101 -13.34 -9.71 -8.66
CA ASN A 101 -14.70 -10.12 -8.26
C ASN A 101 -14.86 -11.63 -8.14
N ASP A 102 -13.89 -12.40 -8.60
CA ASP A 102 -13.93 -13.85 -8.52
C ASP A 102 -13.51 -14.31 -7.12
N GLN A 103 -14.49 -14.79 -6.35
CA GLN A 103 -14.33 -15.24 -4.96
C GLN A 103 -13.81 -16.68 -4.84
N GLU A 104 -13.46 -17.31 -5.95
CA GLU A 104 -13.01 -18.70 -5.93
C GLU A 104 -11.68 -18.84 -5.17
N LYS A 105 -11.55 -19.95 -4.45
CA LYS A 105 -10.36 -20.29 -3.67
C LYS A 105 -9.11 -20.33 -4.54
N TYR A 106 -9.25 -20.83 -5.76
CA TYR A 106 -8.19 -20.91 -6.76
C TYR A 106 -7.64 -19.51 -7.11
N THR A 107 -8.52 -18.58 -7.43
CA THR A 107 -8.16 -17.18 -7.76
C THR A 107 -7.37 -16.51 -6.65
N ARG A 108 -7.76 -16.73 -5.40
CA ARG A 108 -7.04 -16.20 -4.22
C ARG A 108 -5.63 -16.76 -4.09
N VAL A 109 -5.44 -18.05 -4.34
CA VAL A 109 -4.12 -18.69 -4.30
C VAL A 109 -3.21 -18.12 -5.40
N VAL A 110 -3.71 -18.04 -6.64
CA VAL A 110 -2.95 -17.48 -7.77
C VAL A 110 -2.57 -16.02 -7.50
N PHE A 111 -3.49 -15.24 -6.93
CA PHE A 111 -3.23 -13.86 -6.53
C PHE A 111 -2.13 -13.76 -5.46
N ALA A 112 -2.20 -14.58 -4.42
CA ALA A 112 -1.18 -14.61 -3.37
C ALA A 112 0.20 -14.98 -3.92
N VAL A 113 0.28 -15.99 -4.78
CA VAL A 113 1.52 -16.40 -5.45
C VAL A 113 2.04 -15.28 -6.34
N GLY A 114 1.18 -14.62 -7.12
CA GLY A 114 1.53 -13.47 -7.95
C GLY A 114 2.14 -12.33 -7.14
N ILE A 115 1.54 -11.96 -5.99
CA ILE A 115 2.10 -10.95 -5.07
C ILE A 115 3.49 -11.35 -4.57
N VAL A 116 3.66 -12.59 -4.11
CA VAL A 116 4.95 -13.08 -3.58
C VAL A 116 6.04 -12.99 -4.65
N LEU A 117 5.77 -13.51 -5.85
CA LEU A 117 6.72 -13.46 -6.97
C LEU A 117 7.08 -12.04 -7.36
N PHE A 118 6.07 -11.19 -7.55
CA PHE A 118 6.26 -9.79 -7.93
C PHE A 118 7.09 -9.01 -6.89
N MET A 119 6.72 -9.10 -5.62
CA MET A 119 7.39 -8.38 -4.55
C MET A 119 8.81 -8.90 -4.29
N LEU A 120 9.04 -10.21 -4.24
CA LEU A 120 10.39 -10.76 -4.08
C LEU A 120 11.28 -10.42 -5.27
N GLY A 121 10.75 -10.46 -6.49
CA GLY A 121 11.47 -10.05 -7.69
C GLY A 121 11.92 -8.59 -7.62
N ILE A 122 11.03 -7.66 -7.25
CA ILE A 122 11.34 -6.24 -7.08
C ILE A 122 12.36 -6.01 -5.94
N LEU A 123 12.10 -6.59 -4.77
CA LEU A 123 12.95 -6.41 -3.58
C LEU A 123 14.38 -6.98 -3.79
N SER A 124 14.53 -8.02 -4.60
CA SER A 124 15.84 -8.60 -4.90
C SER A 124 16.57 -7.90 -6.06
N SER A 125 15.87 -7.09 -6.87
CA SER A 125 16.44 -6.44 -8.05
C SER A 125 17.17 -5.13 -7.72
N ASN A 126 18.47 -5.07 -8.04
CA ASN A 126 19.25 -3.84 -7.89
C ASN A 126 18.75 -2.71 -8.82
N LEU A 127 18.25 -3.06 -10.01
CA LEU A 127 17.67 -2.09 -10.95
C LEU A 127 16.40 -1.45 -10.34
N MET A 128 15.48 -2.27 -9.83
CA MET A 128 14.25 -1.77 -9.20
C MET A 128 14.54 -0.94 -7.95
N LYS A 129 15.49 -1.37 -7.12
CA LYS A 129 15.94 -0.58 -5.97
C LYS A 129 16.48 0.80 -6.37
N ARG A 130 17.25 0.89 -7.44
CA ARG A 130 17.77 2.17 -7.95
C ARG A 130 16.65 3.05 -8.55
N LEU A 131 15.74 2.45 -9.31
CA LEU A 131 14.60 3.17 -9.90
C LEU A 131 13.62 3.68 -8.84
N LEU A 132 13.24 2.82 -7.89
CA LEU A 132 12.29 3.17 -6.84
C LEU A 132 12.92 3.98 -5.69
N GLY A 133 14.25 3.86 -5.50
CA GLY A 133 15.00 4.61 -4.48
C GLY A 133 15.44 6.01 -4.91
N ASN A 134 15.07 6.48 -6.11
CA ASN A 134 15.40 7.84 -6.52
C ASN A 134 14.59 8.88 -5.69
N ARG A 135 15.11 10.12 -5.63
CA ARG A 135 14.54 11.19 -4.79
C ARG A 135 13.06 11.48 -5.08
N LEU A 136 12.65 11.39 -6.34
CA LEU A 136 11.25 11.65 -6.74
C LEU A 136 10.32 10.55 -6.23
N MET A 137 10.68 9.28 -6.42
CA MET A 137 9.88 8.14 -5.96
C MET A 137 9.78 8.09 -4.44
N VAL A 138 10.90 8.33 -3.75
CA VAL A 138 10.91 8.40 -2.27
C VAL A 138 10.04 9.54 -1.76
N LYS A 139 10.12 10.73 -2.39
CA LYS A 139 9.25 11.86 -2.03
C LYS A 139 7.77 11.54 -2.32
N GLY A 140 7.48 10.94 -3.47
CA GLY A 140 6.13 10.49 -3.82
C GLY A 140 5.57 9.47 -2.81
N GLY A 141 6.39 8.49 -2.41
CA GLY A 141 6.01 7.50 -1.40
C GLY A 141 5.65 8.11 -0.04
N LYS A 142 6.41 9.12 0.42
CA LYS A 142 6.11 9.85 1.65
C LYS A 142 4.78 10.61 1.57
N LEU A 143 4.46 11.17 0.40
CA LEU A 143 3.23 11.92 0.18
C LEU A 143 2.01 11.01 -0.09
N ALA A 144 2.23 9.75 -0.47
CA ALA A 144 1.18 8.85 -0.95
C ALA A 144 0.03 8.68 0.07
N TYR A 145 0.36 8.48 1.34
CA TYR A 145 -0.65 8.31 2.40
C TYR A 145 -1.48 9.58 2.61
N THR A 146 -0.83 10.73 2.70
CA THR A 146 -1.52 12.01 2.88
C THR A 146 -2.34 12.37 1.65
N ALA A 147 -1.81 12.14 0.44
CA ALA A 147 -2.54 12.30 -0.80
C ALA A 147 -3.78 11.39 -0.86
N TYR A 148 -3.66 10.14 -0.39
CA TYR A 148 -4.77 9.21 -0.28
C TYR A 148 -5.89 9.72 0.64
N ILE A 149 -5.57 10.38 1.74
CA ILE A 149 -6.58 10.94 2.65
C ILE A 149 -7.27 12.16 2.02
N VAL A 150 -6.51 13.06 1.38
CA VAL A 150 -7.04 14.35 0.93
C VAL A 150 -7.68 14.33 -0.46
N HIS A 151 -7.38 13.29 -1.30
CA HIS A 151 -7.85 13.32 -2.69
C HIS A 151 -9.37 13.34 -2.80
N TRP A 152 -10.08 12.59 -1.96
CA TRP A 152 -11.54 12.47 -2.05
C TRP A 152 -12.26 13.78 -1.79
N PRO A 153 -12.03 14.51 -0.67
CA PRO A 153 -12.62 15.82 -0.47
C PRO A 153 -12.29 16.82 -1.59
N ILE A 154 -11.07 16.77 -2.13
CA ILE A 154 -10.64 17.66 -3.22
C ILE A 154 -11.41 17.34 -4.51
N VAL A 155 -11.58 16.05 -4.83
CA VAL A 155 -12.35 15.64 -6.02
C VAL A 155 -13.80 16.06 -5.88
N GLU A 156 -14.45 15.80 -4.75
CA GLU A 156 -15.86 16.13 -4.55
C GLU A 156 -16.14 17.65 -4.52
N THR A 157 -15.19 18.45 -4.07
CA THR A 157 -15.38 19.91 -3.97
C THR A 157 -14.80 20.64 -5.17
N ILE A 158 -13.47 20.61 -5.33
CA ILE A 158 -12.77 21.42 -6.34
C ILE A 158 -13.00 20.87 -7.74
N SER A 159 -12.82 19.55 -7.95
CA SER A 159 -12.93 18.98 -9.30
C SER A 159 -14.37 19.04 -9.82
N CYS A 160 -15.34 18.62 -8.99
CA CYS A 160 -16.76 18.72 -9.36
C CYS A 160 -17.19 20.18 -9.54
N GLY A 161 -16.75 21.09 -8.67
CA GLY A 161 -17.05 22.51 -8.79
C GLY A 161 -16.50 23.13 -10.07
N LEU A 162 -15.24 22.84 -10.43
CA LEU A 162 -14.64 23.29 -11.69
C LEU A 162 -15.36 22.71 -12.90
N PHE A 163 -15.62 21.39 -12.88
CA PHE A 163 -16.32 20.72 -13.98
C PHE A 163 -17.69 21.35 -14.23
N LEU A 164 -18.51 21.50 -13.20
CA LEU A 164 -19.85 22.08 -13.32
C LEU A 164 -19.84 23.54 -13.76
N SER A 165 -18.85 24.33 -13.34
CA SER A 165 -18.73 25.75 -13.68
C SER A 165 -18.37 25.98 -15.16
N PHE A 166 -17.66 25.01 -15.79
CA PHE A 166 -17.13 25.16 -17.13
C PHE A 166 -17.70 24.17 -18.16
N TYR A 167 -18.58 23.24 -17.75
CA TYR A 167 -19.15 22.18 -18.59
C TYR A 167 -19.74 22.67 -19.92
N ASN A 168 -20.41 23.83 -19.94
CA ASN A 168 -20.99 24.41 -21.15
C ASN A 168 -20.12 25.49 -21.83
N LYS A 169 -18.90 25.74 -21.33
CA LYS A 169 -18.04 26.86 -21.80
C LYS A 169 -16.78 26.36 -22.51
N ILE A 170 -16.38 25.14 -22.26
CA ILE A 170 -15.14 24.54 -22.77
C ILE A 170 -15.48 23.20 -23.38
N GLU A 171 -14.76 22.82 -24.45
CA GLU A 171 -14.88 21.49 -25.04
C GLU A 171 -14.62 20.39 -23.98
N TYR A 172 -15.45 19.34 -24.00
CA TYR A 172 -15.49 18.30 -22.98
C TYR A 172 -14.13 17.65 -22.69
N ASN A 173 -13.39 17.26 -23.74
CA ASN A 173 -12.08 16.61 -23.58
C ASN A 173 -11.03 17.56 -22.96
N VAL A 174 -11.04 18.82 -23.37
CA VAL A 174 -10.15 19.86 -22.84
C VAL A 174 -10.50 20.13 -21.37
N LEU A 175 -11.78 20.23 -21.06
CA LEU A 175 -12.26 20.46 -19.69
C LEU A 175 -11.81 19.34 -18.76
N ILE A 176 -11.99 18.05 -19.15
CA ILE A 176 -11.56 16.91 -18.34
C ILE A 176 -10.06 16.97 -18.08
N LEU A 177 -9.26 17.23 -19.12
CA LEU A 177 -7.81 17.32 -18.99
C LEU A 177 -7.38 18.43 -18.02
N LEU A 178 -8.00 19.61 -18.15
CA LEU A 178 -7.73 20.75 -17.26
C LEU A 178 -8.12 20.46 -15.81
N VAL A 179 -9.31 19.91 -15.59
CA VAL A 179 -9.78 19.54 -14.25
C VAL A 179 -8.85 18.49 -13.62
N LEU A 180 -8.42 17.47 -14.39
CA LEU A 180 -7.51 16.45 -13.92
C LEU A 180 -6.16 17.03 -13.50
N ILE A 181 -5.56 17.90 -14.33
CA ILE A 181 -4.28 18.55 -14.03
C ILE A 181 -4.40 19.42 -12.77
N ILE A 182 -5.43 20.26 -12.70
CA ILE A 182 -5.63 21.15 -11.54
C ILE A 182 -5.85 20.34 -10.27
N THR A 183 -6.70 19.31 -10.33
CA THR A 183 -6.97 18.41 -9.20
C THR A 183 -5.68 17.75 -8.70
N PHE A 184 -4.87 17.22 -9.60
CA PHE A 184 -3.62 16.58 -9.27
C PHE A 184 -2.63 17.54 -8.58
N LEU A 185 -2.48 18.75 -9.11
CA LEU A 185 -1.63 19.79 -8.51
C LEU A 185 -2.12 20.19 -7.12
N VAL A 186 -3.43 20.36 -6.94
CA VAL A 186 -4.03 20.71 -5.64
C VAL A 186 -3.82 19.57 -4.63
N ILE A 187 -4.02 18.32 -5.04
CA ILE A 187 -3.77 17.14 -4.16
C ILE A 187 -2.32 17.12 -3.69
N ILE A 188 -1.35 17.27 -4.62
CA ILE A 188 0.07 17.28 -4.27
C ILE A 188 0.39 18.45 -3.33
N PHE A 189 -0.13 19.64 -3.61
CA PHE A 189 0.10 20.82 -2.78
C PHE A 189 -0.41 20.63 -1.36
N VAL A 190 -1.67 20.23 -1.21
CA VAL A 190 -2.30 19.99 0.10
C VAL A 190 -1.62 18.83 0.83
N ALA A 191 -1.33 17.73 0.12
CA ALA A 191 -0.64 16.58 0.70
C ALA A 191 0.75 16.96 1.22
N ASN A 192 1.51 17.79 0.50
CA ASN A 192 2.83 18.23 0.93
C ASN A 192 2.78 19.09 2.21
N ILE A 193 1.80 19.99 2.31
CA ILE A 193 1.59 20.81 3.51
C ILE A 193 1.25 19.90 4.70
N LEU A 194 0.24 19.05 4.56
CA LEU A 194 -0.21 18.19 5.64
C LEU A 194 0.83 17.14 6.07
N ALA A 195 1.57 16.56 5.11
CA ALA A 195 2.64 15.62 5.43
C ALA A 195 3.72 16.28 6.30
N THR A 196 4.10 17.52 6.00
CA THR A 196 5.08 18.27 6.78
C THR A 196 4.58 18.50 8.22
N TYR A 197 3.32 18.88 8.41
CA TYR A 197 2.74 19.06 9.73
C TYR A 197 2.62 17.76 10.51
N ILE A 198 2.16 16.68 9.88
CA ILE A 198 1.98 15.37 10.53
C ILE A 198 3.33 14.77 10.93
N GLU A 199 4.35 14.86 10.06
CA GLU A 199 5.69 14.37 10.36
C GLU A 199 6.32 15.11 11.54
N THR A 200 6.18 16.43 11.63
CA THR A 200 6.70 17.23 12.76
C THR A 200 6.01 16.86 14.06
N ILE A 201 4.68 16.85 14.09
CA ILE A 201 3.92 16.48 15.29
C ILE A 201 4.22 15.03 15.72
N GLY A 202 4.25 14.09 14.77
CA GLY A 202 4.55 12.68 15.06
C GLY A 202 5.96 12.49 15.63
N SER A 203 6.96 13.18 15.07
CA SER A 203 8.34 13.12 15.57
C SER A 203 8.48 13.72 16.97
N ASP A 204 7.79 14.81 17.26
CA ASP A 204 7.84 15.48 18.56
C ASP A 204 7.17 14.64 19.66
N ILE A 205 6.04 14.00 19.33
CA ILE A 205 5.39 13.05 20.24
C ILE A 205 6.29 11.84 20.50
N ALA A 206 6.88 11.25 19.43
CA ALA A 206 7.77 10.11 19.58
C ALA A 206 8.99 10.42 20.44
N LYS A 207 9.61 11.61 20.28
CA LYS A 207 10.73 12.06 21.13
C LYS A 207 10.30 12.17 22.59
N LYS A 208 9.19 12.85 22.89
CA LYS A 208 8.68 12.97 24.25
C LYS A 208 8.45 11.62 24.92
N LEU A 209 7.87 10.67 24.20
CA LEU A 209 7.61 9.31 24.72
C LEU A 209 8.90 8.49 24.93
N THR A 210 9.98 8.79 24.23
CA THR A 210 11.28 8.12 24.41
C THR A 210 12.13 8.78 25.48
N ASP A 211 12.09 10.10 25.60
CA ASP A 211 12.86 10.84 26.62
C ASP A 211 12.32 10.62 28.04
N ASP A 212 11.02 10.41 28.20
CA ASP A 212 10.39 10.09 29.51
C ASP A 212 10.70 8.65 30.00
N ARG A 213 11.50 7.85 29.27
CA ARG A 213 11.86 6.47 29.64
C ARG A 213 13.35 6.26 29.96
N ILE A 214 14.15 7.33 29.95
CA ILE A 214 15.55 7.35 30.37
C ILE A 214 15.68 8.11 31.69
#